data_11257dd736fb685551cd1c892af50b94
#
_entry.id   11257dd736fb685551cd1c892af50b94
#
_cell.length_a   1.000
_cell.length_b   1.000
_cell.length_c   1.000
_cell.angle_alpha   90.00
_cell.angle_beta   90.00
_cell.angle_gamma   90.00
#
_symmetry.space_group_name_H-M   'P 1'
#
loop_
_entity.id
_entity.type
_entity.pdbx_description
1 polymer ?
#
loop_
_entity_poly.entity_id
_entity_poly.type
_entity_poly.pdbx_seq_one_letter_code
_entity_poly.pdbx_strand_id
1 'polypeptide(L)'
;MHVYEAIRTRRAIKGFDPDFKLTAEEQSELLTLAMQAPTAFNLQHWRLVVVEDPELRKQIRAVAWDQSQITDASLLVILTGDLASWSKNAARTWHDAPEPVRDFMVPAIRAYYEGKPQTQRDEVMRSYGIVGQTLMLAARGMGLDSCPMDGFDFDAVAKLIHLPQDHAIAFIVAIGKKTREPWPKPGQLPIHEVVIHNHF
;
A
#
# COMPACT_ATOMS: atom_id res chain seq x y z
N MET A 1 8.18 -18.89 -5.76
CA MET A 1 9.03 -18.58 -4.57
C MET A 1 8.23 -18.87 -3.30
N HIS A 2 8.86 -19.47 -2.27
CA HIS A 2 8.20 -19.70 -0.99
C HIS A 2 8.04 -18.39 -0.22
N VAL A 3 6.95 -18.24 0.55
CA VAL A 3 6.64 -16.99 1.28
C VAL A 3 7.75 -16.56 2.24
N TYR A 4 8.41 -17.49 2.95
CA TYR A 4 9.53 -17.18 3.84
C TYR A 4 10.74 -16.64 3.08
N GLU A 5 10.97 -17.10 1.88
CA GLU A 5 12.03 -16.60 1.00
C GLU A 5 11.70 -15.17 0.54
N ALA A 6 10.46 -14.91 0.11
CA ALA A 6 10.02 -13.56 -0.26
C ALA A 6 10.23 -12.56 0.90
N ILE A 7 9.83 -12.94 2.13
CA ILE A 7 10.02 -12.10 3.33
C ILE A 7 11.50 -11.83 3.59
N ARG A 8 12.36 -12.85 3.53
CA ARG A 8 13.80 -12.73 3.84
C ARG A 8 14.58 -11.95 2.78
N THR A 9 14.16 -12.07 1.51
CA THR A 9 14.92 -11.55 0.36
C THR A 9 14.39 -10.22 -0.19
N ARG A 10 13.18 -9.79 0.19
CA ARG A 10 12.64 -8.51 -0.22
C ARG A 10 13.55 -7.35 0.28
N ARG A 11 13.89 -6.46 -0.61
CA ARG A 11 14.71 -5.26 -0.33
C ARG A 11 14.06 -4.02 -0.95
N ALA A 12 14.37 -2.85 -0.41
CA ALA A 12 14.06 -1.57 -1.04
C ALA A 12 15.08 -1.30 -2.16
N ILE A 13 14.64 -1.41 -3.40
CA ILE A 13 15.47 -1.28 -4.60
C ILE A 13 15.46 0.17 -5.08
N LYS A 14 16.64 0.75 -5.33
CA LYS A 14 16.83 2.15 -5.73
C LYS A 14 17.11 2.35 -7.23
N GLY A 15 17.24 1.28 -8.00
CA GLY A 15 17.45 1.36 -9.45
C GLY A 15 16.62 0.31 -10.17
N PHE A 16 15.77 0.75 -11.08
CA PHE A 16 14.92 -0.10 -11.89
C PHE A 16 15.31 0.00 -13.35
N ASP A 17 15.01 -1.05 -14.11
CA ASP A 17 15.18 -1.10 -15.56
C ASP A 17 14.00 -0.35 -16.21
N PRO A 18 14.24 0.82 -16.86
CA PRO A 18 13.20 1.61 -17.47
C PRO A 18 12.59 0.96 -18.71
N ASP A 19 13.28 0.00 -19.32
CA ASP A 19 12.82 -0.71 -20.53
C ASP A 19 11.96 -1.92 -20.18
N PHE A 20 12.08 -2.46 -18.96
CA PHE A 20 11.22 -3.55 -18.49
C PHE A 20 9.80 -3.06 -18.23
N LYS A 21 8.82 -3.72 -18.86
CA LYS A 21 7.38 -3.44 -18.65
C LYS A 21 6.65 -4.70 -18.22
N LEU A 22 5.87 -4.58 -17.15
CA LEU A 22 4.87 -5.60 -16.79
C LEU A 22 3.77 -5.62 -17.85
N THR A 23 3.27 -6.80 -18.16
CA THR A 23 2.05 -6.92 -18.96
C THR A 23 0.83 -6.45 -18.17
N ALA A 24 -0.28 -6.20 -18.85
CA ALA A 24 -1.55 -5.84 -18.20
C ALA A 24 -2.03 -6.97 -17.26
N GLU A 25 -1.82 -8.23 -17.66
CA GLU A 25 -2.17 -9.41 -16.88
C GLU A 25 -1.32 -9.50 -15.61
N GLU A 26 0.00 -9.29 -15.71
CA GLU A 26 0.90 -9.28 -14.54
C GLU A 26 0.55 -8.15 -13.56
N GLN A 27 0.22 -6.97 -14.07
CA GLN A 27 -0.22 -5.85 -13.23
C GLN A 27 -1.55 -6.18 -12.53
N SER A 28 -2.51 -6.72 -13.25
CA SER A 28 -3.82 -7.11 -12.71
C SER A 28 -3.68 -8.18 -11.64
N GLU A 29 -2.89 -9.22 -11.89
CA GLU A 29 -2.62 -10.29 -10.92
C GLU A 29 -1.97 -9.74 -9.65
N LEU A 30 -0.95 -8.90 -9.79
CA LEU A 30 -0.24 -8.29 -8.67
C LEU A 30 -1.16 -7.44 -7.79
N LEU A 31 -2.00 -6.60 -8.40
CA LEU A 31 -2.96 -5.77 -7.68
C LEU A 31 -4.07 -6.61 -7.02
N THR A 32 -4.54 -7.66 -7.70
CA THR A 32 -5.53 -8.61 -7.17
C THR A 32 -4.99 -9.34 -5.94
N LEU A 33 -3.74 -9.78 -5.97
CA LEU A 33 -3.07 -10.40 -4.81
C LEU A 33 -2.92 -9.40 -3.66
N ALA A 34 -2.58 -8.14 -3.93
CA ALA A 34 -2.50 -7.11 -2.91
C ALA A 34 -3.86 -6.88 -2.21
N MET A 35 -4.95 -6.91 -2.96
CA MET A 35 -6.31 -6.74 -2.44
C MET A 35 -6.80 -7.90 -1.57
N GLN A 36 -6.07 -9.03 -1.47
CA GLN A 36 -6.34 -10.10 -0.49
C GLN A 36 -5.90 -9.72 0.94
N ALA A 37 -5.25 -8.59 1.12
CA ALA A 37 -4.86 -8.08 2.43
C ALA A 37 -6.09 -7.87 3.34
N PRO A 38 -6.04 -8.24 4.63
CA PRO A 38 -7.16 -8.00 5.54
C PRO A 38 -7.28 -6.51 5.91
N THR A 39 -8.52 -6.10 6.20
CA THR A 39 -8.82 -4.81 6.82
C THR A 39 -9.78 -5.00 7.99
N ALA A 40 -9.75 -4.07 8.96
CA ALA A 40 -10.74 -4.06 10.02
C ALA A 40 -12.15 -4.02 9.42
N PHE A 41 -13.02 -4.89 9.90
CA PHE A 41 -14.41 -5.03 9.44
C PHE A 41 -14.54 -5.24 7.92
N ASN A 42 -13.51 -5.72 7.23
CA ASN A 42 -13.50 -5.88 5.78
C ASN A 42 -13.86 -4.58 5.01
N LEU A 43 -13.50 -3.40 5.54
CA LEU A 43 -13.89 -2.12 4.95
C LEU A 43 -13.15 -1.75 3.67
N GLN A 44 -12.02 -2.40 3.40
CA GLN A 44 -11.25 -2.22 2.17
C GLN A 44 -11.02 -0.73 1.85
N HIS A 45 -10.40 -0.03 2.82
CA HIS A 45 -10.17 1.41 2.82
C HIS A 45 -9.34 1.90 1.63
N TRP A 46 -8.46 1.04 1.13
CA TRP A 46 -7.47 1.39 0.11
C TRP A 46 -8.07 1.79 -1.23
N ARG A 47 -7.38 2.72 -1.87
CA ARG A 47 -7.49 3.04 -3.28
C ARG A 47 -6.06 3.03 -3.81
N LEU A 48 -5.76 2.13 -4.72
CA LEU A 48 -4.44 1.95 -5.31
C LEU A 48 -4.40 2.81 -6.57
N VAL A 49 -3.76 3.98 -6.50
CA VAL A 49 -3.62 4.86 -7.66
C VAL A 49 -2.41 4.41 -8.46
N VAL A 50 -2.68 3.80 -9.61
CA VAL A 50 -1.65 3.40 -10.57
C VAL A 50 -1.31 4.59 -11.45
N VAL A 51 -0.05 5.03 -11.41
CA VAL A 51 0.42 6.17 -12.20
C VAL A 51 1.09 5.65 -13.47
N GLU A 52 0.38 5.76 -14.59
CA GLU A 52 0.86 5.30 -15.91
C GLU A 52 1.42 6.44 -16.76
N ASP A 53 0.83 7.64 -16.64
CA ASP A 53 1.24 8.83 -17.41
C ASP A 53 2.69 9.24 -17.09
N PRO A 54 3.59 9.23 -18.10
CA PRO A 54 4.99 9.60 -17.91
C PRO A 54 5.19 11.05 -17.44
N GLU A 55 4.33 11.98 -17.86
CA GLU A 55 4.44 13.38 -17.45
C GLU A 55 4.01 13.55 -16.00
N LEU A 56 2.97 12.87 -15.55
CA LEU A 56 2.58 12.84 -14.15
C LEU A 56 3.69 12.21 -13.28
N ARG A 57 4.34 11.13 -13.74
CA ARG A 57 5.50 10.55 -13.05
C ARG A 57 6.64 11.54 -12.88
N LYS A 58 6.95 12.34 -13.92
CA LYS A 58 7.99 13.38 -13.85
C LYS A 58 7.62 14.47 -12.84
N GLN A 59 6.37 14.91 -12.82
CA GLN A 59 5.88 15.90 -11.86
C GLN A 59 5.95 15.37 -10.43
N ILE A 60 5.57 14.11 -10.19
CA ILE A 60 5.70 13.47 -8.87
C ILE A 60 7.18 13.35 -8.48
N ARG A 61 8.05 12.94 -9.39
CA ARG A 61 9.50 12.85 -9.14
C ARG A 61 10.09 14.20 -8.71
N ALA A 62 9.67 15.30 -9.33
CA ALA A 62 10.15 16.64 -8.99
C ALA A 62 9.85 17.06 -7.54
N VAL A 63 8.76 16.54 -6.96
CA VAL A 63 8.37 16.79 -5.56
C VAL A 63 8.71 15.63 -4.63
N ALA A 64 9.49 14.66 -5.10
CA ALA A 64 9.88 13.44 -4.38
C ALA A 64 11.40 13.25 -4.41
N TRP A 65 12.16 14.29 -4.06
CA TRP A 65 13.62 14.29 -3.94
C TRP A 65 14.35 13.78 -5.19
N ASP A 66 13.78 14.02 -6.37
CA ASP A 66 14.29 13.54 -7.67
C ASP A 66 14.59 12.02 -7.70
N GLN A 67 13.81 11.22 -7.01
CA GLN A 67 14.02 9.78 -6.93
C GLN A 67 13.67 9.10 -8.26
N SER A 68 14.68 8.53 -8.92
CA SER A 68 14.52 7.92 -10.26
C SER A 68 13.57 6.73 -10.29
N GLN A 69 13.35 6.05 -9.15
CA GLN A 69 12.41 4.93 -9.04
C GLN A 69 11.00 5.28 -9.53
N ILE A 70 10.60 6.56 -9.40
CA ILE A 70 9.26 7.05 -9.79
C ILE A 70 9.07 6.98 -11.31
N THR A 71 10.11 7.29 -12.07
CA THR A 71 10.06 7.29 -13.54
C THR A 71 10.48 5.95 -14.14
N ASP A 72 11.42 5.24 -13.50
CA ASP A 72 12.09 4.09 -14.08
C ASP A 72 11.39 2.75 -13.76
N ALA A 73 10.62 2.69 -12.67
CA ALA A 73 9.87 1.49 -12.33
C ALA A 73 8.76 1.18 -13.34
N SER A 74 8.55 -0.09 -13.64
CA SER A 74 7.49 -0.54 -14.53
C SER A 74 6.10 -0.17 -13.99
N LEU A 75 5.86 -0.39 -12.70
CA LEU A 75 4.60 -0.07 -12.02
C LEU A 75 4.87 0.92 -10.88
N LEU A 76 4.10 2.01 -10.84
CA LEU A 76 4.11 2.97 -9.74
C LEU A 76 2.72 3.02 -9.12
N VAL A 77 2.64 2.68 -7.83
CA VAL A 77 1.38 2.65 -7.08
C VAL A 77 1.46 3.61 -5.90
N ILE A 78 0.56 4.59 -5.86
CA ILE A 78 0.37 5.44 -4.69
C ILE A 78 -0.72 4.81 -3.83
N LEU A 79 -0.38 4.44 -2.60
CA LEU A 79 -1.33 3.87 -1.65
C LEU A 79 -2.13 5.00 -1.02
N THR A 80 -3.38 5.10 -1.42
CA THR A 80 -4.34 6.08 -0.91
C THR A 80 -5.55 5.38 -0.29
N GLY A 81 -6.34 6.06 0.50
CA GLY A 81 -7.56 5.48 1.05
C GLY A 81 -8.55 6.46 1.60
N ASP A 82 -9.75 5.97 1.61
CA ASP A 82 -10.94 6.67 1.99
C ASP A 82 -11.13 6.62 3.51
N LEU A 83 -10.96 7.77 4.17
CA LEU A 83 -11.17 7.93 5.61
C LEU A 83 -12.63 7.72 6.02
N ALA A 84 -13.55 7.90 5.07
CA ALA A 84 -14.99 7.71 5.26
C ALA A 84 -15.50 6.34 4.78
N SER A 85 -14.62 5.39 4.47
CA SER A 85 -15.01 4.06 3.98
C SER A 85 -15.93 3.30 4.94
N TRP A 86 -15.81 3.54 6.25
CA TRP A 86 -16.69 2.98 7.28
C TRP A 86 -18.17 3.34 7.07
N SER A 87 -18.45 4.53 6.56
CA SER A 87 -19.83 4.97 6.27
C SER A 87 -20.28 4.61 4.85
N LYS A 88 -19.34 4.53 3.89
CA LYS A 88 -19.65 4.29 2.48
C LYS A 88 -19.68 2.80 2.12
N ASN A 89 -18.78 2.00 2.72
CA ASN A 89 -18.50 0.64 2.25
C ASN A 89 -19.11 -0.45 3.14
N ALA A 90 -19.43 -0.20 4.40
CA ALA A 90 -19.84 -1.24 5.34
C ALA A 90 -20.92 -2.18 4.76
N ALA A 91 -22.03 -1.64 4.27
CA ALA A 91 -23.08 -2.46 3.67
C ALA A 91 -22.65 -3.20 2.41
N ARG A 92 -21.75 -2.59 1.59
CA ARG A 92 -21.25 -3.19 0.34
C ARG A 92 -20.33 -4.37 0.59
N THR A 93 -19.43 -4.24 1.56
CA THR A 93 -18.41 -5.27 1.86
C THR A 93 -18.97 -6.41 2.72
N TRP A 94 -20.17 -6.25 3.26
CA TRP A 94 -20.89 -7.27 4.02
C TRP A 94 -22.12 -7.82 3.28
N HIS A 95 -22.29 -7.52 1.98
CA HIS A 95 -23.50 -7.90 1.22
C HIS A 95 -23.69 -9.43 1.13
N ASP A 96 -22.62 -10.22 1.09
CA ASP A 96 -22.68 -11.68 1.05
C ASP A 96 -22.80 -12.33 2.43
N ALA A 97 -22.73 -11.56 3.51
CA ALA A 97 -22.92 -12.09 4.85
C ALA A 97 -24.40 -12.45 5.10
N PRO A 98 -24.69 -13.47 5.94
CA PRO A 98 -26.05 -13.75 6.37
C PRO A 98 -26.74 -12.50 6.94
N GLU A 99 -28.02 -12.32 6.63
CA GLU A 99 -28.79 -11.12 7.00
C GLU A 99 -28.67 -10.76 8.49
N PRO A 100 -28.85 -11.70 9.48
CA PRO A 100 -28.69 -11.34 10.88
C PRO A 100 -27.28 -10.84 11.26
N VAL A 101 -26.24 -11.34 10.56
CA VAL A 101 -24.86 -10.90 10.78
C VAL A 101 -24.66 -9.50 10.22
N ARG A 102 -25.15 -9.24 9.02
CA ARG A 102 -25.09 -7.92 8.38
C ARG A 102 -25.83 -6.86 9.19
N ASP A 103 -27.04 -7.17 9.66
CA ASP A 103 -27.87 -6.26 10.42
C ASP A 103 -27.27 -5.91 11.79
N PHE A 104 -26.45 -6.78 12.35
CA PHE A 104 -25.66 -6.49 13.54
C PHE A 104 -24.40 -5.71 13.22
N MET A 105 -23.63 -6.13 12.19
CA MET A 105 -22.30 -5.60 11.93
C MET A 105 -22.30 -4.18 11.34
N VAL A 106 -23.24 -3.87 10.44
CA VAL A 106 -23.24 -2.54 9.78
C VAL A 106 -23.46 -1.40 10.78
N PRO A 107 -24.46 -1.47 11.70
CA PRO A 107 -24.60 -0.49 12.78
C PRO A 107 -23.41 -0.47 13.75
N ALA A 108 -22.83 -1.64 14.09
CA ALA A 108 -21.67 -1.73 14.98
C ALA A 108 -20.43 -1.03 14.39
N ILE A 109 -20.16 -1.20 13.08
CA ILE A 109 -19.10 -0.49 12.36
C ILE A 109 -19.31 1.02 12.47
N ARG A 110 -20.54 1.49 12.23
CA ARG A 110 -20.86 2.90 12.34
C ARG A 110 -20.56 3.44 13.75
N ALA A 111 -21.07 2.78 14.78
CA ALA A 111 -20.84 3.16 16.18
C ALA A 111 -19.36 3.15 16.58
N TYR A 112 -18.56 2.27 15.97
CA TYR A 112 -17.10 2.21 16.21
C TYR A 112 -16.38 3.44 15.67
N TYR A 113 -16.75 3.95 14.48
CA TYR A 113 -16.02 5.00 13.77
C TYR A 113 -16.65 6.40 13.88
N GLU A 114 -17.95 6.52 14.02
CA GLU A 114 -18.67 7.79 13.97
C GLU A 114 -18.16 8.76 15.05
N GLY A 115 -17.82 9.99 14.64
CA GLY A 115 -17.30 11.02 15.53
C GLY A 115 -15.86 10.82 16.01
N LYS A 116 -15.12 9.82 15.46
CA LYS A 116 -13.77 9.47 15.93
C LYS A 116 -12.73 9.62 14.79
N PRO A 117 -12.38 10.84 14.36
CA PRO A 117 -11.52 11.07 13.20
C PRO A 117 -10.13 10.44 13.35
N GLN A 118 -9.57 10.40 14.56
CA GLN A 118 -8.29 9.75 14.80
C GLN A 118 -8.38 8.22 14.57
N THR A 119 -9.43 7.57 15.07
CA THR A 119 -9.64 6.13 14.84
C THR A 119 -9.82 5.82 13.35
N GLN A 120 -10.58 6.66 12.63
CA GLN A 120 -10.74 6.54 11.18
C GLN A 120 -9.40 6.60 10.45
N ARG A 121 -8.56 7.57 10.78
CA ARG A 121 -7.22 7.75 10.19
C ARG A 121 -6.29 6.59 10.53
N ASP A 122 -6.22 6.22 11.81
CA ASP A 122 -5.31 5.17 12.28
C ASP A 122 -5.63 3.84 11.61
N GLU A 123 -6.91 3.51 11.45
CA GLU A 123 -7.31 2.27 10.82
C GLU A 123 -6.98 2.23 9.33
N VAL A 124 -7.17 3.35 8.65
CA VAL A 124 -6.76 3.50 7.25
C VAL A 124 -5.24 3.34 7.12
N MET A 125 -4.43 3.94 8.01
CA MET A 125 -2.96 3.80 8.01
C MET A 125 -2.50 2.35 8.30
N ARG A 126 -3.14 1.64 9.24
CA ARG A 126 -2.89 0.20 9.48
C ARG A 126 -3.16 -0.62 8.23
N SER A 127 -4.30 -0.39 7.59
CA SER A 127 -4.69 -1.07 6.34
C SER A 127 -3.68 -0.86 5.22
N TYR A 128 -3.09 0.34 5.12
CA TYR A 128 -2.03 0.62 4.13
C TYR A 128 -0.76 -0.16 4.39
N GLY A 129 -0.33 -0.24 5.64
CA GLY A 129 0.85 -1.03 5.99
C GLY A 129 0.69 -2.48 5.56
N ILE A 130 -0.51 -3.04 5.76
CA ILE A 130 -0.83 -4.43 5.42
C ILE A 130 -0.89 -4.62 3.90
N VAL A 131 -1.67 -3.82 3.17
CA VAL A 131 -1.79 -3.97 1.70
C VAL A 131 -0.46 -3.66 1.00
N GLY A 132 0.28 -2.66 1.45
CA GLY A 132 1.58 -2.32 0.89
C GLY A 132 2.61 -3.43 1.09
N GLN A 133 2.66 -4.06 2.27
CA GLN A 133 3.52 -5.21 2.50
C GLN A 133 3.07 -6.41 1.65
N THR A 134 1.76 -6.67 1.54
CA THR A 134 1.24 -7.74 0.69
C THR A 134 1.62 -7.53 -0.77
N LEU A 135 1.46 -6.30 -1.30
CA LEU A 135 1.87 -5.92 -2.65
C LEU A 135 3.36 -6.19 -2.91
N MET A 136 4.23 -5.78 -1.98
CA MET A 136 5.68 -5.98 -2.11
C MET A 136 6.08 -7.46 -2.03
N LEU A 137 5.41 -8.27 -1.22
CA LEU A 137 5.66 -9.71 -1.14
C LEU A 137 5.14 -10.43 -2.39
N ALA A 138 3.97 -10.06 -2.91
CA ALA A 138 3.44 -10.57 -4.17
C ALA A 138 4.40 -10.25 -5.33
N ALA A 139 4.86 -9.01 -5.43
CA ALA A 139 5.88 -8.62 -6.42
C ALA A 139 7.13 -9.49 -6.30
N ARG A 140 7.63 -9.73 -5.08
CA ARG A 140 8.80 -10.60 -4.88
C ARG A 140 8.51 -12.04 -5.27
N GLY A 141 7.31 -12.55 -4.99
CA GLY A 141 6.84 -13.88 -5.42
C GLY A 141 6.84 -14.05 -6.94
N MET A 142 6.49 -13.00 -7.67
CA MET A 142 6.52 -12.93 -9.14
C MET A 142 7.93 -12.68 -9.72
N GLY A 143 8.98 -12.64 -8.89
CA GLY A 143 10.35 -12.39 -9.33
C GLY A 143 10.62 -10.93 -9.67
N LEU A 144 9.80 -10.02 -9.17
CA LEU A 144 9.98 -8.58 -9.26
C LEU A 144 10.62 -8.02 -7.98
N ASP A 145 11.07 -6.79 -8.08
CA ASP A 145 11.62 -6.03 -6.96
C ASP A 145 10.74 -4.79 -6.68
N SER A 146 10.84 -4.26 -5.45
CA SER A 146 10.00 -3.14 -5.04
C SER A 146 10.77 -2.13 -4.19
N CYS A 147 10.25 -0.89 -4.14
CA CYS A 147 10.71 0.15 -3.23
C CYS A 147 9.51 0.87 -2.61
N PRO A 148 9.26 0.74 -1.29
CA PRO A 148 8.34 1.64 -0.60
C PRO A 148 9.02 2.99 -0.39
N MET A 149 8.28 4.08 -0.58
CA MET A 149 8.78 5.45 -0.57
C MET A 149 7.81 6.38 0.15
N ASP A 150 8.31 7.13 1.13
CA ASP A 150 7.60 8.19 1.84
C ASP A 150 8.34 9.55 1.77
N GLY A 151 9.48 9.58 1.10
CA GLY A 151 10.28 10.77 0.86
C GLY A 151 9.74 11.61 -0.30
N PHE A 152 8.61 12.30 -0.09
CA PHE A 152 7.99 13.21 -1.05
C PHE A 152 7.12 14.23 -0.33
N ASP A 153 6.76 15.31 -1.03
CA ASP A 153 5.77 16.28 -0.57
C ASP A 153 4.36 15.70 -0.74
N PHE A 154 3.73 15.32 0.37
CA PHE A 154 2.40 14.71 0.40
C PHE A 154 1.31 15.62 -0.17
N ASP A 155 1.35 16.92 0.14
CA ASP A 155 0.36 17.87 -0.33
C ASP A 155 0.50 18.15 -1.83
N ALA A 156 1.73 18.24 -2.31
CA ALA A 156 2.01 18.38 -3.74
C ALA A 156 1.54 17.16 -4.52
N VAL A 157 1.87 15.94 -4.06
CA VAL A 157 1.41 14.70 -4.72
C VAL A 157 -0.11 14.57 -4.65
N ALA A 158 -0.75 14.93 -3.52
CA ALA A 158 -2.21 14.92 -3.40
C ALA A 158 -2.88 15.83 -4.44
N LYS A 159 -2.32 17.02 -4.69
CA LYS A 159 -2.79 17.94 -5.73
C LYS A 159 -2.61 17.34 -7.14
N LEU A 160 -1.44 16.77 -7.42
CA LEU A 160 -1.12 16.18 -8.72
C LEU A 160 -2.06 15.03 -9.10
N ILE A 161 -2.46 14.21 -8.12
CA ILE A 161 -3.38 13.08 -8.35
C ILE A 161 -4.85 13.43 -8.10
N HIS A 162 -5.18 14.70 -7.87
CA HIS A 162 -6.53 15.17 -7.55
C HIS A 162 -7.17 14.38 -6.40
N LEU A 163 -6.40 14.17 -5.31
CA LEU A 163 -6.85 13.38 -4.16
C LEU A 163 -8.10 14.02 -3.53
N PRO A 164 -9.21 13.27 -3.34
CA PRO A 164 -10.38 13.78 -2.65
C PRO A 164 -10.07 14.18 -1.19
N GLN A 165 -10.79 15.17 -0.65
CA GLN A 165 -10.55 15.71 0.70
C GLN A 165 -10.70 14.69 1.83
N ASP A 166 -11.55 13.68 1.62
CA ASP A 166 -11.78 12.58 2.57
C ASP A 166 -10.84 11.38 2.36
N HIS A 167 -9.77 11.56 1.60
CA HIS A 167 -8.73 10.56 1.38
C HIS A 167 -7.39 11.00 1.97
N ALA A 168 -6.53 10.03 2.22
CA ALA A 168 -5.16 10.25 2.63
C ALA A 168 -4.18 9.43 1.78
N ILE A 169 -2.94 9.91 1.64
CA ILE A 169 -1.84 9.14 1.06
C ILE A 169 -1.05 8.51 2.22
N ALA A 170 -0.65 7.25 2.07
CA ALA A 170 0.27 6.60 3.00
C ALA A 170 1.71 6.65 2.49
N PHE A 171 1.98 6.02 1.37
CA PHE A 171 3.29 5.97 0.73
C PHE A 171 3.16 5.51 -0.73
N ILE A 172 4.25 5.59 -1.47
CA ILE A 172 4.34 5.12 -2.86
C ILE A 172 5.09 3.79 -2.89
N VAL A 173 4.69 2.86 -3.77
CA VAL A 173 5.44 1.64 -4.06
C VAL A 173 5.82 1.63 -5.53
N ALA A 174 7.11 1.64 -5.81
CA ALA A 174 7.68 1.43 -7.13
C ALA A 174 8.01 -0.06 -7.32
N ILE A 175 7.65 -0.66 -8.45
CA ILE A 175 7.83 -2.08 -8.74
C ILE A 175 8.39 -2.28 -10.15
N GLY A 176 9.35 -3.20 -10.29
CA GLY A 176 9.96 -3.51 -11.58
C GLY A 176 11.13 -4.50 -11.44
N LYS A 177 11.99 -4.54 -12.44
CA LYS A 177 13.25 -5.31 -12.40
C LYS A 177 14.39 -4.42 -11.91
N LYS A 178 15.15 -4.90 -10.92
CA LYS A 178 16.33 -4.16 -10.45
C LYS A 178 17.43 -4.14 -11.50
N THR A 179 18.18 -3.04 -11.57
CA THR A 179 19.40 -2.90 -12.38
C THR A 179 20.67 -3.02 -11.54
N ARG A 180 20.56 -2.90 -10.22
CA ARG A 180 21.70 -3.00 -9.30
C ARG A 180 21.29 -3.63 -7.98
N GLU A 181 22.24 -4.26 -7.31
CA GLU A 181 22.00 -4.80 -5.97
C GLU A 181 21.79 -3.67 -4.95
N PRO A 182 20.90 -3.88 -3.99
CA PRO A 182 20.73 -2.93 -2.88
C PRO A 182 21.95 -2.94 -1.97
N TRP A 183 22.16 -1.85 -1.25
CA TRP A 183 23.16 -1.84 -0.19
C TRP A 183 22.91 -2.97 0.82
N PRO A 184 23.93 -3.48 1.51
CA PRO A 184 23.75 -4.43 2.60
C PRO A 184 22.70 -3.93 3.61
N LYS A 185 21.99 -4.82 4.28
CA LYS A 185 21.08 -4.41 5.37
C LYS A 185 21.89 -3.69 6.45
N PRO A 186 21.50 -2.47 6.86
CA PRO A 186 22.28 -1.71 7.85
C PRO A 186 22.31 -2.33 9.23
N GLY A 187 21.33 -3.16 9.54
CA GLY A 187 21.22 -3.84 10.83
C GLY A 187 19.76 -4.11 11.19
N GLN A 188 19.59 -4.87 12.24
CA GLN A 188 18.28 -5.17 12.82
C GLN A 188 18.45 -5.27 14.34
N LEU A 189 17.50 -4.73 15.09
CA LEU A 189 17.50 -4.88 16.55
C LEU A 189 17.42 -6.36 16.93
N PRO A 190 18.09 -6.76 18.01
CA PRO A 190 17.99 -8.12 18.54
C PRO A 190 16.55 -8.45 18.94
N ILE A 191 16.17 -9.71 18.75
CA ILE A 191 14.77 -10.14 18.97
C ILE A 191 14.30 -9.84 20.40
N HIS A 192 15.18 -9.95 21.40
CA HIS A 192 14.83 -9.73 22.81
C HIS A 192 14.57 -8.27 23.18
N GLU A 193 15.00 -7.31 22.34
CA GLU A 193 14.67 -5.90 22.51
C GLU A 193 13.29 -5.54 21.88
N VAL A 194 12.83 -6.34 20.94
CA VAL A 194 11.60 -6.09 20.18
C VAL A 194 10.43 -6.92 20.68
N VAL A 195 10.71 -8.15 21.11
CA VAL A 195 9.71 -9.09 21.64
C VAL A 195 9.66 -9.01 23.15
N ILE A 196 8.58 -8.46 23.65
CA ILE A 196 8.33 -8.28 25.07
C ILE A 196 7.22 -9.24 25.49
N HIS A 197 7.43 -9.99 26.56
CA HIS A 197 6.47 -10.97 27.08
C HIS A 197 5.64 -10.36 28.20
N ASN A 198 4.32 -10.39 28.06
CA ASN A 198 3.28 -9.94 29.00
C ASN A 198 3.25 -8.41 29.20
N HIS A 199 4.30 -7.80 29.74
CA HIS A 199 4.32 -6.40 30.16
C HIS A 199 5.61 -5.71 29.73
N PHE A 200 5.55 -4.38 29.49
CA PHE A 200 6.74 -3.53 29.48
C PHE A 200 7.28 -3.39 30.88
#